data_645f8a055d9eb90decbf868a443f0d91
#
_entry.id   645f8a055d9eb90decbf868a443f0d91
#
_cell.length_a   1.000
_cell.length_b   1.000
_cell.length_c   1.000
_cell.angle_alpha   90.00
_cell.angle_beta   90.00
_cell.angle_gamma   90.00
#
_symmetry.space_group_name_H-M   'P 1'
#
loop_
_entity.id
_entity.type
_entity.pdbx_description
1 polymer ?
#
loop_
_entity_poly.entity_id
_entity_poly.type
_entity_poly.pdbx_seq_one_letter_code
_entity_poly.pdbx_strand_id
1 'polypeptide(L)'
;MKGAKHILPILSWTENDVWRYIRKRGLPYSKYYDPPYCLTRHGCVGCPLAPVHQMQAEYKLFPGYARQMIRSIGKYMENKPNNALARNFSDPYEAFYFYLNEMSMQDIRRLKKGLFGFNAKQIIEKEIFQTKK
;
A
#
# COMPACT_ATOMS: atom_id res chain seq x y z
N MET A 1 -16.09 32.24 23.98
CA MET A 1 -16.64 31.12 23.20
C MET A 1 -16.87 29.97 24.16
N LYS A 2 -18.10 29.45 24.31
CA LYS A 2 -18.36 28.26 25.12
C LYS A 2 -17.73 27.05 24.39
N GLY A 3 -16.81 26.31 25.05
CA GLY A 3 -16.13 25.16 24.46
C GLY A 3 -17.14 24.12 24.00
N ALA A 4 -16.90 23.53 22.82
CA ALA A 4 -17.67 22.40 22.30
C ALA A 4 -17.52 21.20 23.22
N LYS A 5 -18.64 20.57 23.60
CA LYS A 5 -18.60 19.27 24.30
C LYS A 5 -18.46 18.15 23.26
N HIS A 6 -17.39 17.39 23.36
CA HIS A 6 -17.18 16.18 22.53
C HIS A 6 -17.77 14.96 23.26
N ILE A 7 -18.65 14.24 22.57
CA ILE A 7 -19.23 12.98 23.06
C ILE A 7 -18.58 11.84 22.28
N LEU A 8 -17.90 10.96 22.98
CA LEU A 8 -17.17 9.81 22.42
C LEU A 8 -17.75 8.49 22.97
N PRO A 9 -18.91 8.05 22.48
CA PRO A 9 -19.69 6.97 23.11
C PRO A 9 -19.01 5.60 23.07
N ILE A 10 -18.08 5.38 22.17
CA ILE A 10 -17.37 4.10 21.99
C ILE A 10 -15.86 4.20 22.24
N LEU A 11 -15.40 5.27 22.95
CA LEU A 11 -13.97 5.49 23.19
C LEU A 11 -13.28 4.33 23.92
N SER A 12 -14.00 3.63 24.78
CA SER A 12 -13.49 2.48 25.54
C SER A 12 -13.66 1.14 24.84
N TRP A 13 -14.23 1.11 23.65
CA TRP A 13 -14.42 -0.15 22.93
C TRP A 13 -13.12 -0.62 22.31
N THR A 14 -12.89 -1.92 22.40
CA THR A 14 -11.87 -2.62 21.62
C THR A 14 -12.39 -2.90 20.21
N GLU A 15 -11.50 -3.24 19.29
CA GLU A 15 -11.89 -3.70 17.94
C GLU A 15 -12.85 -4.91 18.01
N ASN A 16 -12.61 -5.85 18.94
CA ASN A 16 -13.49 -6.99 19.18
C ASN A 16 -14.89 -6.56 19.60
N ASP A 17 -15.03 -5.52 20.42
CA ASP A 17 -16.33 -5.01 20.84
C ASP A 17 -17.11 -4.44 19.66
N VAL A 18 -16.41 -3.71 18.77
CA VAL A 18 -16.98 -3.18 17.53
C VAL A 18 -17.50 -4.32 16.65
N TRP A 19 -16.68 -5.35 16.40
CA TRP A 19 -17.08 -6.50 15.56
C TRP A 19 -18.21 -7.31 16.18
N ARG A 20 -18.19 -7.50 17.52
CA ARG A 20 -19.28 -8.15 18.27
C ARG A 20 -20.59 -7.37 18.11
N TYR A 21 -20.53 -6.05 18.22
CA TYR A 21 -21.71 -5.20 18.07
C TYR A 21 -22.28 -5.27 16.67
N ILE A 22 -21.43 -5.11 15.63
CA ILE A 22 -21.82 -5.21 14.22
C ILE A 22 -22.55 -6.53 13.93
N ARG A 23 -21.95 -7.65 14.32
CA ARG A 23 -22.51 -8.99 14.11
C ARG A 23 -23.81 -9.20 14.88
N LYS A 24 -23.85 -8.79 16.16
CA LYS A 24 -25.05 -8.93 17.01
C LYS A 24 -26.24 -8.14 16.47
N ARG A 25 -25.97 -7.00 15.84
CA ARG A 25 -27.02 -6.11 15.30
C ARG A 25 -27.30 -6.34 13.82
N GLY A 26 -26.58 -7.24 13.15
CA GLY A 26 -26.72 -7.48 11.71
C GLY A 26 -26.43 -6.24 10.86
N LEU A 27 -25.48 -5.37 11.30
CA LEU A 27 -25.18 -4.15 10.58
C LEU A 27 -24.37 -4.45 9.32
N PRO A 28 -24.62 -3.74 8.22
CA PRO A 28 -23.84 -3.89 7.00
C PRO A 28 -22.41 -3.38 7.23
N TYR A 29 -21.43 -4.09 6.67
CA TYR A 29 -20.01 -3.70 6.67
C TYR A 29 -19.35 -4.08 5.34
N SER A 30 -18.12 -3.62 5.12
CA SER A 30 -17.40 -3.86 3.88
C SER A 30 -17.02 -5.33 3.73
N LYS A 31 -17.34 -5.95 2.59
CA LYS A 31 -16.94 -7.31 2.22
C LYS A 31 -15.43 -7.54 2.21
N TYR A 32 -14.62 -6.50 2.17
CA TYR A 32 -13.16 -6.60 2.15
C TYR A 32 -12.56 -7.03 3.49
N TYR A 33 -13.34 -7.05 4.57
CA TYR A 33 -12.94 -7.66 5.84
C TYR A 33 -13.08 -9.18 5.85
N ASP A 34 -13.89 -9.75 4.95
CA ASP A 34 -14.14 -11.18 4.85
C ASP A 34 -13.26 -11.87 3.80
N PRO A 35 -13.13 -13.21 3.85
CA PRO A 35 -12.51 -13.99 2.78
C PRO A 35 -13.14 -13.70 1.41
N PRO A 36 -12.35 -13.67 0.34
CA PRO A 36 -10.93 -13.97 0.25
C PRO A 36 -10.01 -12.76 0.55
N TYR A 37 -10.53 -11.59 0.88
CA TYR A 37 -9.78 -10.34 1.00
C TYR A 37 -9.07 -10.22 2.35
N CYS A 38 -9.80 -10.45 3.45
CA CYS A 38 -9.31 -10.41 4.83
C CYS A 38 -8.44 -9.19 5.16
N LEU A 39 -8.82 -8.00 4.64
CA LEU A 39 -8.10 -6.77 4.96
C LEU A 39 -8.31 -6.41 6.44
N THR A 40 -7.25 -6.06 7.12
CA THR A 40 -7.32 -5.61 8.52
C THR A 40 -7.91 -4.21 8.64
N ARG A 41 -7.80 -3.43 7.57
CA ARG A 41 -8.27 -2.05 7.51
C ARG A 41 -8.77 -1.76 6.08
N HIS A 42 -9.94 -1.15 5.96
CA HIS A 42 -10.47 -0.67 4.70
C HIS A 42 -10.28 0.84 4.58
N GLY A 43 -9.42 1.25 3.68
CA GLY A 43 -9.10 2.66 3.39
C GLY A 43 -8.64 2.85 1.95
N CYS A 44 -7.80 3.85 1.70
CA CYS A 44 -7.23 4.08 0.37
C CYS A 44 -6.26 2.96 0.02
N VAL A 45 -6.38 2.38 -1.18
CA VAL A 45 -5.42 1.38 -1.70
C VAL A 45 -4.03 2.02 -1.80
N GLY A 46 -3.04 1.34 -1.21
CA GLY A 46 -1.66 1.83 -1.18
C GLY A 46 -1.46 3.09 -0.33
N CYS A 47 -2.21 3.22 0.75
CA CYS A 47 -2.05 4.33 1.69
C CYS A 47 -0.65 4.31 2.33
N PRO A 48 0.14 5.40 2.27
CA PRO A 48 1.48 5.45 2.85
C PRO A 48 1.49 5.38 4.39
N LEU A 49 0.33 5.49 5.03
CA LEU A 49 0.16 5.32 6.47
C LEU A 49 -0.30 3.90 6.85
N ALA A 50 -0.49 3.02 5.87
CA ALA A 50 -0.81 1.63 6.11
C ALA A 50 0.48 0.82 6.32
N PRO A 51 0.46 -0.26 7.13
CA PRO A 51 1.60 -1.15 7.24
C PRO A 51 1.99 -1.75 5.89
N VAL A 52 3.29 -2.00 5.67
CA VAL A 52 3.85 -2.56 4.41
C VAL A 52 3.09 -3.79 3.93
N HIS A 53 2.85 -4.76 4.82
CA HIS A 53 2.14 -5.99 4.47
C HIS A 53 0.73 -5.74 3.94
N GLN A 54 0.04 -4.71 4.46
CA GLN A 54 -1.28 -4.33 3.99
C GLN A 54 -1.20 -3.68 2.60
N MET A 55 -0.28 -2.73 2.38
CA MET A 55 -0.07 -2.14 1.05
C MET A 55 0.22 -3.20 0.00
N GLN A 56 1.10 -4.16 0.31
CA GLN A 56 1.43 -5.27 -0.57
C GLN A 56 0.20 -6.14 -0.89
N ALA A 57 -0.62 -6.47 0.10
CA ALA A 57 -1.86 -7.21 -0.09
C ALA A 57 -2.85 -6.43 -0.96
N GLU A 58 -3.03 -5.15 -0.70
CA GLU A 58 -3.94 -4.28 -1.45
C GLU A 58 -3.55 -4.17 -2.93
N TYR A 59 -2.26 -4.00 -3.24
CA TYR A 59 -1.81 -3.95 -4.64
C TYR A 59 -1.92 -5.30 -5.35
N LYS A 60 -1.78 -6.42 -4.64
CA LYS A 60 -2.06 -7.76 -5.18
C LYS A 60 -3.55 -7.96 -5.49
N LEU A 61 -4.42 -7.48 -4.61
CA LEU A 61 -5.89 -7.54 -4.80
C LEU A 61 -6.37 -6.58 -5.90
N PHE A 62 -5.72 -5.44 -6.02
CA PHE A 62 -6.11 -4.36 -6.93
C PHE A 62 -4.95 -3.94 -7.86
N PRO A 63 -4.46 -4.82 -8.73
CA PRO A 63 -3.26 -4.56 -9.55
C PRO A 63 -3.42 -3.38 -10.52
N GLY A 64 -4.64 -2.96 -10.82
CA GLY A 64 -4.92 -1.75 -11.59
C GLY A 64 -4.36 -0.49 -10.94
N TYR A 65 -4.46 -0.38 -9.61
CA TYR A 65 -3.90 0.75 -8.88
C TYR A 65 -2.36 0.74 -8.88
N ALA A 66 -1.74 -0.44 -8.79
CA ALA A 66 -0.28 -0.56 -8.91
C ALA A 66 0.20 -0.07 -10.29
N ARG A 67 -0.48 -0.49 -11.39
CA ARG A 67 -0.16 -0.01 -12.75
C ARG A 67 -0.31 1.50 -12.87
N GLN A 68 -1.37 2.06 -12.29
CA GLN A 68 -1.62 3.50 -12.31
C GLN A 68 -0.52 4.26 -11.53
N MET A 69 -0.12 3.76 -10.37
CA MET A 69 0.95 4.37 -9.57
C MET A 69 2.29 4.35 -10.32
N ILE A 70 2.69 3.20 -10.87
CA ILE A 70 3.92 3.07 -11.66
C ILE A 70 3.91 4.03 -12.86
N ARG A 71 2.78 4.13 -13.57
CA ARG A 71 2.61 5.08 -14.68
C ARG A 71 2.74 6.53 -14.24
N SER A 72 2.17 6.88 -13.08
CA SER A 72 2.25 8.23 -12.53
C SER A 72 3.68 8.60 -12.11
N ILE A 73 4.39 7.66 -11.50
CA ILE A 73 5.82 7.80 -11.17
C ILE A 73 6.63 8.05 -12.45
N GLY A 74 6.41 7.25 -13.50
CA GLY A 74 7.10 7.41 -14.78
C GLY A 74 6.89 8.80 -15.38
N LYS A 75 5.65 9.24 -15.49
CA LYS A 75 5.34 10.60 -15.97
C LYS A 75 5.98 11.70 -15.13
N TYR A 76 6.03 11.52 -13.80
CA TYR A 76 6.67 12.50 -12.92
C TYR A 76 8.19 12.55 -13.13
N MET A 77 8.84 11.39 -13.33
CA MET A 77 10.27 11.31 -13.61
C MET A 77 10.61 11.96 -14.96
N GLU A 78 9.81 11.71 -16.01
CA GLU A 78 9.96 12.29 -17.34
C GLU A 78 9.79 13.83 -17.32
N ASN A 79 8.73 14.31 -16.66
CA ASN A 79 8.42 15.74 -16.63
C ASN A 79 9.38 16.56 -15.75
N LYS A 80 10.07 15.90 -14.82
CA LYS A 80 11.00 16.55 -13.88
C LYS A 80 12.28 15.72 -13.72
N PRO A 81 13.17 15.70 -14.72
CA PRO A 81 14.34 14.82 -14.74
C PRO A 81 15.34 15.10 -13.59
N ASN A 82 15.28 16.28 -12.99
CA ASN A 82 16.13 16.68 -11.85
C ASN A 82 15.50 16.40 -10.48
N ASN A 83 14.33 15.75 -10.42
CA ASN A 83 13.70 15.40 -9.16
C ASN A 83 14.42 14.25 -8.44
N ALA A 84 14.11 14.05 -7.15
CA ALA A 84 14.73 13.02 -6.34
C ALA A 84 14.48 11.59 -6.86
N LEU A 85 13.29 11.31 -7.44
CA LEU A 85 12.98 9.99 -7.99
C LEU A 85 13.85 9.72 -9.23
N ALA A 86 13.90 10.64 -10.19
CA ALA A 86 14.68 10.48 -11.42
C ALA A 86 16.19 10.37 -11.14
N ARG A 87 16.69 11.03 -10.08
CA ARG A 87 18.11 10.94 -9.70
C ARG A 87 18.49 9.65 -8.98
N ASN A 88 17.56 9.04 -8.26
CA ASN A 88 17.85 7.88 -7.40
C ASN A 88 17.44 6.54 -8.01
N PHE A 89 16.48 6.53 -8.93
CA PHE A 89 15.93 5.32 -9.51
C PHE A 89 16.09 5.31 -11.03
N SER A 90 16.40 4.15 -11.59
CA SER A 90 16.63 3.99 -13.04
C SER A 90 15.32 3.93 -13.82
N ASP A 91 14.25 3.46 -13.18
CA ASP A 91 12.94 3.32 -13.79
C ASP A 91 11.79 3.43 -12.76
N PRO A 92 10.54 3.59 -13.20
CA PRO A 92 9.39 3.72 -12.31
C PRO A 92 9.12 2.49 -11.44
N TYR A 93 9.52 1.29 -11.89
CA TYR A 93 9.33 0.05 -11.13
C TYR A 93 10.26 -0.01 -9.94
N GLU A 94 11.50 0.46 -10.08
CA GLU A 94 12.42 0.60 -8.94
C GLU A 94 11.87 1.54 -7.89
N ALA A 95 11.38 2.72 -8.29
CA ALA A 95 10.80 3.69 -7.38
C ALA A 95 9.55 3.14 -6.69
N PHE A 96 8.70 2.43 -7.43
CA PHE A 96 7.52 1.79 -6.86
C PHE A 96 7.88 0.64 -5.91
N TYR A 97 8.87 -0.18 -6.24
CA TYR A 97 9.36 -1.25 -5.37
C TYR A 97 9.93 -0.72 -4.06
N PHE A 98 10.70 0.36 -4.13
CA PHE A 98 11.21 1.07 -2.98
C PHE A 98 10.08 1.56 -2.06
N TYR A 99 9.08 2.22 -2.63
CA TYR A 99 7.90 2.69 -1.91
C TYR A 99 7.13 1.53 -1.27
N LEU A 100 6.86 0.48 -2.03
CA LEU A 100 6.06 -0.66 -1.60
C LEU A 100 6.68 -1.45 -0.44
N ASN A 101 7.99 -1.39 -0.28
CA ASN A 101 8.73 -2.12 0.76
C ASN A 101 9.29 -1.20 1.86
N GLU A 102 8.96 0.09 1.84
CA GLU A 102 9.50 1.09 2.79
C GLU A 102 11.02 1.01 2.97
N MET A 103 11.73 0.79 1.86
CA MET A 103 13.17 0.57 1.89
C MET A 103 13.96 1.84 2.12
N SER A 104 15.13 1.72 2.75
CA SER A 104 16.10 2.81 2.78
C SER A 104 16.89 2.90 1.48
N MET A 105 17.48 4.07 1.20
CA MET A 105 18.39 4.23 0.04
C MET A 105 19.63 3.35 0.14
N GLN A 106 20.03 2.94 1.34
CA GLN A 106 21.14 2.00 1.53
C GLN A 106 20.76 0.59 1.07
N ASP A 107 19.52 0.14 1.34
CA ASP A 107 19.04 -1.17 0.93
C ASP A 107 18.93 -1.26 -0.59
N ILE A 108 18.41 -0.23 -1.25
CA ILE A 108 18.40 -0.15 -2.72
C ILE A 108 19.81 -0.25 -3.31
N ARG A 109 20.77 0.48 -2.74
CA ARG A 109 22.17 0.41 -3.20
C ARG A 109 22.77 -0.98 -3.00
N ARG A 110 22.44 -1.68 -1.90
CA ARG A 110 22.86 -3.05 -1.66
C ARG A 110 22.24 -4.02 -2.68
N LEU A 111 20.93 -3.90 -2.96
CA LEU A 111 20.25 -4.72 -3.96
C LEU A 111 20.86 -4.54 -5.36
N LYS A 112 21.14 -3.30 -5.78
CA LYS A 112 21.77 -3.01 -7.07
C LYS A 112 23.18 -3.56 -7.21
N LYS A 113 23.92 -3.69 -6.10
CA LYS A 113 25.27 -4.27 -6.05
C LYS A 113 25.30 -5.79 -5.89
N GLY A 114 24.15 -6.42 -5.69
CA GLY A 114 24.04 -7.87 -5.46
C GLY A 114 24.41 -8.70 -6.69
N LEU A 115 24.90 -9.92 -6.44
CA LEU A 115 25.45 -10.85 -7.44
C LEU A 115 24.44 -11.29 -8.52
N PHE A 116 23.14 -11.24 -8.21
CA PHE A 116 22.08 -11.81 -9.06
C PHE A 116 21.28 -10.76 -9.86
N GLY A 117 21.72 -9.51 -9.89
CA GLY A 117 21.06 -8.45 -10.63
C GLY A 117 19.63 -8.16 -10.13
N PHE A 118 19.43 -7.04 -9.47
CA PHE A 118 18.12 -6.61 -9.02
C PHE A 118 17.27 -6.13 -10.20
N ASN A 119 16.10 -6.76 -10.42
CA ASN A 119 15.14 -6.37 -11.44
C ASN A 119 13.76 -6.16 -10.81
N ALA A 120 13.48 -4.92 -10.40
CA ALA A 120 12.22 -4.54 -9.77
C ALA A 120 11.01 -4.85 -10.65
N LYS A 121 11.10 -4.63 -11.96
CA LYS A 121 10.02 -4.89 -12.90
C LYS A 121 9.63 -6.37 -12.90
N GLN A 122 10.60 -7.26 -13.00
CA GLN A 122 10.34 -8.71 -12.99
C GLN A 122 9.70 -9.16 -11.68
N ILE A 123 10.15 -8.64 -10.54
CA ILE A 123 9.60 -8.96 -9.23
C ILE A 123 8.14 -8.49 -9.13
N ILE A 124 7.86 -7.24 -9.49
CA ILE A 124 6.51 -6.67 -9.43
C ILE A 124 5.56 -7.37 -10.40
N GLU A 125 6.01 -7.70 -11.61
CA GLU A 125 5.22 -8.46 -12.56
C GLU A 125 4.84 -9.83 -12.01
N LYS A 126 5.77 -10.53 -11.39
CA LYS A 126 5.54 -11.84 -10.78
C LYS A 126 4.62 -11.75 -9.56
N GLU A 127 4.88 -10.84 -8.63
CA GLU A 127 4.21 -10.80 -7.34
C GLU A 127 2.85 -10.11 -7.36
N ILE A 128 2.66 -9.11 -8.22
CA ILE A 128 1.46 -8.29 -8.27
C ILE A 128 0.61 -8.60 -9.49
N PHE A 129 1.22 -8.79 -10.66
CA PHE A 129 0.46 -8.88 -11.91
C PHE A 129 0.16 -10.30 -12.35
N GLN A 130 0.95 -11.31 -11.92
CA GLN A 130 0.73 -12.71 -12.27
C GLN A 130 -0.11 -13.50 -11.22
N THR A 131 -0.53 -12.86 -10.14
CA THR A 131 -1.27 -13.50 -9.03
C THR A 131 -2.72 -13.85 -9.37
N LYS A 132 -3.13 -13.86 -10.66
CA LYS A 132 -4.43 -14.36 -11.09
C LYS A 132 -4.27 -15.54 -12.04
N LYS A 133 -4.26 -16.71 -11.49
CA LYS A 133 -4.89 -17.90 -12.07
C LYS A 133 -5.86 -18.49 -11.09
#